data_eb453b25e26d56ec5cb61222299731d1
#
_entry.id   eb453b25e26d56ec5cb61222299731d1
#
_cell.length_a   1.000
_cell.length_b   1.000
_cell.length_c   1.000
_cell.angle_alpha   90.00
_cell.angle_beta   90.00
_cell.angle_gamma   90.00
#
_symmetry.space_group_name_H-M   'P 1'
#
loop_
_entity.id
_entity.type
_entity.pdbx_description
1 polymer ?
#
loop_
_entity_poly.entity_id
_entity_poly.type
_entity_poly.pdbx_seq_one_letter_code
_entity_poly.pdbx_strand_id
1 'polypeptide(L)'
;MSKQVESGRASIREPNEVLGYLLKHAHLALEGYTDAALARFGITSRDLGALRVIAGGEAKSQQDVAGILGVDRTSMVALLDALEQAGIVARRPSEQDRRRNVIELTKRGREIVVQAEQSSLAVEKEFIGILGDDGASDLRRALGSLVGSPVTDG
;
A
#
# COMPACT_ATOMS: atom_id res chain seq x y z
N MET A 1 -45.72 -11.59 41.29
CA MET A 1 -44.26 -11.68 41.06
C MET A 1 -44.01 -11.92 39.57
N SER A 2 -43.89 -10.85 38.84
CA SER A 2 -43.60 -10.91 37.40
C SER A 2 -42.07 -10.88 37.23
N LYS A 3 -41.46 -12.00 36.87
CA LYS A 3 -40.09 -12.06 36.40
C LYS A 3 -40.04 -11.36 35.05
N GLN A 4 -39.43 -10.20 35.00
CA GLN A 4 -39.00 -9.58 33.75
C GLN A 4 -37.88 -10.47 33.18
N VAL A 5 -38.18 -11.11 32.04
CA VAL A 5 -37.21 -11.72 31.17
C VAL A 5 -36.56 -10.56 30.46
N GLU A 6 -35.42 -10.09 30.96
CA GLU A 6 -34.49 -9.27 30.17
C GLU A 6 -33.97 -10.11 29.00
N SER A 7 -34.65 -9.94 27.88
CA SER A 7 -34.20 -10.45 26.60
C SER A 7 -32.90 -9.72 26.26
N GLY A 8 -31.77 -10.42 26.45
CA GLY A 8 -30.45 -9.98 26.03
C GLY A 8 -30.43 -9.82 24.49
N ARG A 9 -30.94 -8.71 23.99
CA ARG A 9 -30.65 -8.27 22.64
C ARG A 9 -29.19 -7.91 22.62
N ALA A 10 -28.36 -8.77 22.03
CA ALA A 10 -27.01 -8.42 21.67
C ALA A 10 -27.07 -7.06 20.94
N SER A 11 -26.48 -6.04 21.53
CA SER A 11 -26.47 -4.69 20.94
C SER A 11 -25.68 -4.76 19.63
N ILE A 12 -26.36 -4.50 18.52
CA ILE A 12 -25.70 -4.38 17.21
C ILE A 12 -24.89 -3.09 17.23
N ARG A 13 -23.58 -3.19 17.04
CA ARG A 13 -22.69 -2.03 17.02
C ARG A 13 -22.94 -1.18 15.77
N GLU A 14 -22.83 0.14 15.94
CA GLU A 14 -22.79 1.05 14.79
C GLU A 14 -21.56 0.79 13.92
N PRO A 15 -21.62 1.03 12.59
CA PRO A 15 -20.49 0.78 11.70
C PRO A 15 -19.18 1.43 12.16
N ASN A 16 -19.23 2.66 12.68
CA ASN A 16 -18.08 3.40 13.18
C ASN A 16 -17.49 2.86 14.50
N GLU A 17 -18.15 1.91 15.14
CA GLU A 17 -17.64 1.17 16.31
C GLU A 17 -16.95 -0.13 15.91
N VAL A 18 -17.02 -0.51 14.63
CA VAL A 18 -16.43 -1.75 14.11
C VAL A 18 -15.02 -1.50 13.59
N LEU A 19 -14.03 -2.15 14.20
CA LEU A 19 -12.63 -1.97 13.83
C LEU A 19 -12.36 -2.18 12.34
N GLY A 20 -12.94 -3.21 11.73
CA GLY A 20 -12.79 -3.48 10.30
C GLY A 20 -13.32 -2.33 9.42
N TYR A 21 -14.42 -1.70 9.82
CA TYR A 21 -14.95 -0.52 9.15
C TYR A 21 -13.98 0.66 9.25
N LEU A 22 -13.47 0.93 10.45
CA LEU A 22 -12.54 2.03 10.68
C LEU A 22 -11.23 1.85 9.90
N LEU A 23 -10.65 0.66 9.94
CA LEU A 23 -9.42 0.34 9.17
C LEU A 23 -9.64 0.52 7.66
N LYS A 24 -10.75 -0.01 7.14
CA LYS A 24 -11.08 0.11 5.72
C LYS A 24 -11.24 1.57 5.31
N HIS A 25 -12.01 2.35 6.06
CA HIS A 25 -12.29 3.74 5.69
C HIS A 25 -11.07 4.65 5.89
N ALA A 26 -10.25 4.41 6.91
CA ALA A 26 -8.98 5.10 7.06
C ALA A 26 -8.04 4.80 5.88
N HIS A 27 -7.96 3.53 5.45
CA HIS A 27 -7.19 3.14 4.28
C HIS A 27 -7.67 3.82 3.00
N LEU A 28 -8.99 3.78 2.72
CA LEU A 28 -9.56 4.42 1.53
C LEU A 28 -9.34 5.93 1.50
N ALA A 29 -9.44 6.60 2.66
CA ALA A 29 -9.17 8.03 2.76
C ALA A 29 -7.71 8.35 2.46
N LEU A 30 -6.77 7.62 3.06
CA LEU A 30 -5.33 7.78 2.82
C LEU A 30 -4.98 7.50 1.35
N GLU A 31 -5.54 6.43 0.77
CA GLU A 31 -5.36 6.07 -0.63
C GLU A 31 -5.82 7.21 -1.55
N GLY A 32 -7.00 7.79 -1.31
CA GLY A 32 -7.52 8.90 -2.11
C GLY A 32 -6.65 10.15 -2.05
N TYR A 33 -6.14 10.53 -0.88
CA TYR A 33 -5.21 11.65 -0.74
C TYR A 33 -3.86 11.36 -1.43
N THR A 34 -3.38 10.14 -1.31
CA THR A 34 -2.13 9.73 -1.95
C THR A 34 -2.27 9.75 -3.47
N ASP A 35 -3.35 9.20 -4.02
CA ASP A 35 -3.61 9.21 -5.47
C ASP A 35 -3.69 10.63 -6.02
N ALA A 36 -4.34 11.54 -5.31
CA ALA A 36 -4.40 12.95 -5.69
C ALA A 36 -3.01 13.60 -5.75
N ALA A 37 -2.14 13.30 -4.78
CA ALA A 37 -0.77 13.79 -4.76
C ALA A 37 0.13 13.17 -5.84
N LEU A 38 -0.14 11.92 -6.22
CA LEU A 38 0.63 11.18 -7.22
C LEU A 38 0.17 11.42 -8.67
N ALA A 39 -1.01 12.01 -8.87
CA ALA A 39 -1.58 12.24 -10.19
C ALA A 39 -0.64 13.00 -11.14
N ARG A 40 0.16 13.92 -10.62
CA ARG A 40 1.16 14.69 -11.39
C ARG A 40 2.27 13.82 -12.00
N PHE A 41 2.49 12.62 -11.44
CA PHE A 41 3.46 11.65 -11.96
C PHE A 41 2.82 10.62 -12.89
N GLY A 42 1.48 10.66 -13.04
CA GLY A 42 0.72 9.69 -13.82
C GLY A 42 0.65 8.30 -13.20
N ILE A 43 0.80 8.19 -11.90
CA ILE A 43 0.74 6.94 -11.13
C ILE A 43 -0.25 7.05 -9.96
N THR A 44 -0.68 5.90 -9.47
CA THR A 44 -1.52 5.75 -8.29
C THR A 44 -0.72 5.24 -7.08
N SER A 45 -1.32 5.23 -5.91
CA SER A 45 -0.77 4.59 -4.70
C SER A 45 -0.48 3.11 -4.90
N ARG A 46 -1.34 2.43 -5.67
CA ARG A 46 -1.15 1.02 -6.05
C ARG A 46 0.08 0.83 -6.94
N ASP A 47 0.26 1.70 -7.93
CA ASP A 47 1.46 1.69 -8.79
C ASP A 47 2.72 1.94 -7.97
N LEU A 48 2.68 2.91 -7.06
CA LEU A 48 3.81 3.20 -6.16
C LEU A 48 4.15 1.99 -5.28
N GLY A 49 3.14 1.25 -4.80
CA GLY A 49 3.35 0.00 -4.08
C GLY A 49 4.15 -1.02 -4.89
N ALA A 50 3.80 -1.22 -6.16
CA ALA A 50 4.54 -2.10 -7.07
C ALA A 50 5.96 -1.59 -7.34
N LEU A 51 6.11 -0.29 -7.54
CA LEU A 51 7.41 0.35 -7.79
C LEU A 51 8.36 0.23 -6.58
N ARG A 52 7.84 0.29 -5.35
CA ARG A 52 8.62 0.03 -4.12
C ARG A 52 9.21 -1.38 -4.10
N VAL A 53 8.39 -2.38 -4.45
CA VAL A 53 8.82 -3.77 -4.52
C VAL A 53 9.91 -3.95 -5.59
N ILE A 54 9.73 -3.34 -6.76
CA ILE A 54 10.70 -3.40 -7.87
C ILE A 54 12.00 -2.68 -7.49
N ALA A 55 11.91 -1.56 -6.78
CA ALA A 55 13.07 -0.78 -6.33
C ALA A 55 13.90 -1.48 -5.25
N GLY A 56 13.39 -2.52 -4.60
CA GLY A 56 13.98 -3.18 -3.44
C GLY A 56 15.26 -4.00 -3.68
N GLY A 57 15.96 -3.79 -4.78
CA GLY A 57 17.33 -4.20 -5.02
C GLY A 57 17.53 -5.60 -5.64
N GLU A 58 16.67 -6.56 -5.40
CA GLU A 58 16.71 -7.85 -6.06
C GLU A 58 15.86 -7.86 -7.33
N ALA A 59 16.39 -8.45 -8.40
CA ALA A 59 15.65 -8.62 -9.64
C ALA A 59 14.40 -9.48 -9.39
N LYS A 60 13.23 -8.94 -9.68
CA LYS A 60 11.94 -9.58 -9.42
C LYS A 60 11.21 -9.88 -10.73
N SER A 61 10.65 -11.10 -10.79
CA SER A 61 9.69 -11.43 -11.83
C SER A 61 8.33 -10.78 -11.54
N GLN A 62 7.48 -10.72 -12.55
CA GLN A 62 6.10 -10.29 -12.39
C GLN A 62 5.34 -11.08 -11.31
N GLN A 63 5.59 -12.40 -11.21
CA GLN A 63 4.98 -13.25 -10.18
C GLN A 63 5.48 -12.90 -8.77
N ASP A 64 6.77 -12.55 -8.62
CA ASP A 64 7.32 -12.13 -7.33
C ASP A 64 6.66 -10.84 -6.85
N VAL A 65 6.50 -9.85 -7.74
CA VAL A 65 5.82 -8.59 -7.41
C VAL A 65 4.37 -8.84 -7.01
N ALA A 66 3.64 -9.64 -7.79
CA ALA A 66 2.25 -9.99 -7.50
C ALA A 66 2.12 -10.71 -6.14
N GLY A 67 3.00 -11.66 -5.85
CA GLY A 67 3.01 -12.41 -4.59
C GLY A 67 3.29 -11.53 -3.37
N ILE A 68 4.26 -10.63 -3.45
CA ILE A 68 4.60 -9.70 -2.36
C ILE A 68 3.44 -8.75 -2.05
N LEU A 69 2.76 -8.26 -3.10
CA LEU A 69 1.65 -7.32 -2.95
C LEU A 69 0.29 -7.99 -2.69
N GLY A 70 0.20 -9.32 -2.79
CA GLY A 70 -1.06 -10.04 -2.66
C GLY A 70 -2.07 -9.69 -3.75
N VAL A 71 -1.59 -9.38 -4.96
CA VAL A 71 -2.39 -8.98 -6.12
C VAL A 71 -2.49 -10.17 -7.08
N ASP A 72 -3.68 -10.37 -7.67
CA ASP A 72 -3.87 -11.41 -8.66
C ASP A 72 -3.04 -11.17 -9.93
N ARG A 73 -2.75 -12.26 -10.66
CA ARG A 73 -1.88 -12.22 -11.83
C ARG A 73 -2.39 -11.27 -12.93
N THR A 74 -3.69 -11.29 -13.22
CA THR A 74 -4.29 -10.50 -14.30
C THR A 74 -4.16 -9.00 -13.99
N SER A 75 -4.49 -8.61 -12.76
CA SER A 75 -4.36 -7.23 -12.29
C SER A 75 -2.90 -6.76 -12.31
N MET A 76 -1.95 -7.62 -11.94
CA MET A 76 -0.53 -7.29 -11.96
C MET A 76 0.00 -7.12 -13.38
N VAL A 77 -0.41 -7.97 -14.32
CA VAL A 77 -0.06 -7.82 -15.75
C VAL A 77 -0.50 -6.46 -16.27
N ALA A 78 -1.76 -6.11 -16.06
CA ALA A 78 -2.31 -4.83 -16.53
C ALA A 78 -1.58 -3.62 -15.92
N LEU A 79 -1.25 -3.67 -14.62
CA LEU A 79 -0.50 -2.63 -13.93
C LEU A 79 0.90 -2.47 -14.52
N LEU A 80 1.63 -3.57 -14.67
CA LEU A 80 3.01 -3.52 -15.20
C LEU A 80 3.05 -3.13 -16.67
N ASP A 81 2.06 -3.54 -17.48
CA ASP A 81 1.95 -3.13 -18.88
C ASP A 81 1.75 -1.61 -19.00
N ALA A 82 0.90 -1.03 -18.16
CA ALA A 82 0.69 0.41 -18.11
C ALA A 82 1.96 1.17 -17.70
N LEU A 83 2.68 0.68 -16.67
CA LEU A 83 3.94 1.27 -16.23
C LEU A 83 5.06 1.16 -17.27
N GLU A 84 5.09 0.05 -18.03
CA GLU A 84 6.04 -0.13 -19.13
C GLU A 84 5.73 0.80 -20.29
N GLN A 85 4.46 0.95 -20.68
CA GLN A 85 4.03 1.93 -21.69
C GLN A 85 4.36 3.37 -21.29
N ALA A 86 4.27 3.70 -20.02
CA ALA A 86 4.66 4.99 -19.48
C ALA A 86 6.19 5.18 -19.40
N GLY A 87 6.99 4.16 -19.70
CA GLY A 87 8.44 4.20 -19.63
C GLY A 87 9.01 4.26 -18.22
N ILE A 88 8.23 3.80 -17.24
CA ILE A 88 8.62 3.80 -15.81
C ILE A 88 9.35 2.51 -15.44
N VAL A 89 8.90 1.38 -15.98
CA VAL A 89 9.54 0.08 -15.83
C VAL A 89 9.91 -0.51 -17.18
N ALA A 90 10.81 -1.47 -17.19
CA ALA A 90 11.20 -2.27 -18.35
C ALA A 90 11.28 -3.75 -17.96
N ARG A 91 10.90 -4.61 -18.91
CA ARG A 91 11.11 -6.06 -18.78
C ARG A 91 12.42 -6.43 -19.43
N ARG A 92 13.25 -7.21 -18.75
CA ARG A 92 14.49 -7.77 -19.29
C ARG A 92 14.58 -9.26 -19.00
N PRO A 93 15.25 -10.05 -19.89
CA PRO A 93 15.55 -11.44 -19.58
C PRO A 93 16.38 -11.54 -18.30
N SER A 94 16.07 -12.51 -17.43
CA SER A 94 16.88 -12.78 -16.25
C SER A 94 18.28 -13.25 -16.65
N GLU A 95 19.30 -12.78 -15.96
CA GLU A 95 20.68 -13.27 -16.15
C GLU A 95 20.84 -14.72 -15.70
N GLN A 96 20.04 -15.16 -14.72
CA GLN A 96 20.05 -16.51 -14.16
C GLN A 96 19.23 -17.51 -14.98
N ASP A 97 18.12 -17.05 -15.57
CA ASP A 97 17.25 -17.86 -16.43
C ASP A 97 16.63 -17.01 -17.54
N ARG A 98 17.19 -17.10 -18.74
CA ARG A 98 16.74 -16.33 -19.91
C ARG A 98 15.29 -16.60 -20.34
N ARG A 99 14.64 -17.63 -19.81
CA ARG A 99 13.22 -17.92 -20.04
C ARG A 99 12.30 -17.08 -19.17
N ARG A 100 12.84 -16.41 -18.15
CA ARG A 100 12.09 -15.56 -17.22
C ARG A 100 12.46 -14.10 -17.46
N ASN A 101 11.47 -13.25 -17.46
CA ASN A 101 11.68 -11.80 -17.46
C ASN A 101 11.71 -11.28 -16.03
N VAL A 102 12.60 -10.35 -15.77
CA VAL A 102 12.63 -9.54 -14.56
C VAL A 102 12.17 -8.13 -14.89
N ILE A 103 11.56 -7.50 -13.90
CA ILE A 103 11.07 -6.13 -13.98
C ILE A 103 12.08 -5.24 -13.28
N GLU A 104 12.39 -4.11 -13.90
CA GLU A 104 13.28 -3.12 -13.30
C GLU A 104 12.82 -1.69 -13.60
N LEU A 105 13.23 -0.76 -12.76
CA LEU A 105 12.98 0.65 -13.01
C LEU A 105 13.86 1.18 -14.13
N THR A 106 13.29 1.95 -15.04
CA THR A 106 14.04 2.78 -15.97
C THR A 106 14.73 3.94 -15.21
N LYS A 107 15.60 4.71 -15.88
CA LYS A 107 16.11 5.95 -15.31
C LYS A 107 15.00 6.90 -14.89
N ARG A 108 14.02 7.11 -15.80
CA ARG A 108 12.82 7.90 -15.52
C ARG A 108 12.01 7.33 -14.35
N GLY A 109 11.86 6.00 -14.29
CA GLY A 109 11.16 5.32 -13.20
C GLY A 109 11.79 5.60 -11.84
N ARG A 110 13.10 5.54 -11.74
CA ARG A 110 13.83 5.89 -10.50
C ARG A 110 13.59 7.33 -10.05
N GLU A 111 13.63 8.26 -10.99
CA GLU A 111 13.36 9.68 -10.71
C GLU A 111 11.92 9.89 -10.21
N ILE A 112 10.94 9.24 -10.85
CA ILE A 112 9.54 9.29 -10.45
C ILE A 112 9.33 8.70 -9.06
N VAL A 113 9.90 7.52 -8.78
CA VAL A 113 9.75 6.85 -7.47
C VAL A 113 10.27 7.72 -6.34
N VAL A 114 11.43 8.36 -6.49
CA VAL A 114 11.99 9.24 -5.46
C VAL A 114 11.05 10.41 -5.16
N GLN A 115 10.51 11.06 -6.18
CA GLN A 115 9.59 12.18 -5.99
C GLN A 115 8.21 11.73 -5.46
N ALA A 116 7.72 10.58 -5.93
CA ALA A 116 6.47 9.99 -5.48
C ALA A 116 6.55 9.58 -4.00
N GLU A 117 7.68 9.03 -3.56
CA GLU A 117 7.91 8.70 -2.16
C GLU A 117 7.85 9.95 -1.26
N GLN A 118 8.48 11.03 -1.66
CA GLN A 118 8.43 12.30 -0.92
C GLN A 118 6.98 12.81 -0.82
N SER A 119 6.22 12.73 -1.91
CA SER A 119 4.81 13.14 -1.93
C SER A 119 3.93 12.25 -1.05
N SER A 120 4.13 10.93 -1.12
CA SER A 120 3.41 9.96 -0.30
C SER A 120 3.71 10.17 1.19
N LEU A 121 4.97 10.38 1.55
CA LEU A 121 5.37 10.63 2.94
C LEU A 121 4.75 11.93 3.48
N ALA A 122 4.69 12.98 2.68
CA ALA A 122 4.05 14.23 3.06
C ALA A 122 2.55 14.05 3.33
N VAL A 123 1.84 13.31 2.47
CA VAL A 123 0.43 12.95 2.66
C VAL A 123 0.22 12.15 3.92
N GLU A 124 1.03 11.12 4.16
CA GLU A 124 0.93 10.33 5.39
C GLU A 124 1.11 11.19 6.64
N LYS A 125 2.15 12.03 6.65
CA LYS A 125 2.45 12.91 7.78
C LYS A 125 1.29 13.87 8.08
N GLU A 126 0.67 14.43 7.06
CA GLU A 126 -0.50 15.29 7.21
C GLU A 126 -1.71 14.49 7.71
N PHE A 127 -1.97 13.33 7.10
CA PHE A 127 -3.13 12.47 7.42
C PHE A 127 -3.14 12.03 8.88
N ILE A 128 -2.02 11.57 9.42
CA ILE A 128 -1.91 11.14 10.81
C ILE A 128 -1.53 12.25 11.77
N GLY A 129 -1.23 13.45 11.26
CA GLY A 129 -0.79 14.60 12.06
C GLY A 129 -1.82 15.07 13.09
N ILE A 130 -3.11 14.82 12.84
CA ILE A 130 -4.20 15.09 13.80
C ILE A 130 -4.06 14.32 15.12
N LEU A 131 -3.28 13.24 15.14
CA LEU A 131 -3.06 12.41 16.32
C LEU A 131 -1.94 12.95 17.23
N GLY A 132 -1.17 13.95 16.77
CA GLY A 132 0.08 14.37 17.41
C GLY A 132 1.21 13.35 17.19
N ASP A 133 2.43 13.70 17.59
CA ASP A 133 3.61 12.87 17.32
C ASP A 133 3.55 11.51 18.03
N ASP A 134 3.15 11.49 19.29
CA ASP A 134 3.00 10.25 20.07
C ASP A 134 1.91 9.34 19.49
N GLY A 135 0.74 9.91 19.16
CA GLY A 135 -0.38 9.16 18.58
C GLY A 135 -0.06 8.60 17.20
N ALA A 136 0.69 9.34 16.38
CA ALA A 136 1.15 8.88 15.07
C ALA A 136 2.13 7.71 15.19
N SER A 137 3.08 7.79 16.12
CA SER A 137 4.03 6.71 16.43
C SER A 137 3.33 5.46 16.97
N ASP A 138 2.38 5.65 17.89
CA ASP A 138 1.60 4.56 18.47
C ASP A 138 0.74 3.84 17.42
N LEU A 139 0.11 4.59 16.52
CA LEU A 139 -0.67 4.02 15.41
C LEU A 139 0.21 3.15 14.51
N ARG A 140 1.37 3.66 14.09
CA ARG A 140 2.31 2.89 13.24
C ARG A 140 2.76 1.60 13.92
N ARG A 141 3.13 1.68 15.21
CA ARG A 141 3.56 0.53 15.99
C ARG A 141 2.45 -0.50 16.13
N ALA A 142 1.23 -0.05 16.47
CA ALA A 142 0.08 -0.94 16.62
C ALA A 142 -0.27 -1.65 15.30
N LEU A 143 -0.36 -0.92 14.19
CA LEU A 143 -0.62 -1.51 12.89
C LEU A 143 0.51 -2.46 12.44
N GLY A 144 1.78 -2.08 12.66
CA GLY A 144 2.93 -2.93 12.37
C GLY A 144 2.87 -4.26 13.12
N SER A 145 2.49 -4.24 14.39
CA SER A 145 2.31 -5.45 15.20
C SER A 145 1.18 -6.34 14.67
N LEU A 146 0.08 -5.74 14.18
CA LEU A 146 -1.05 -6.48 13.63
C LEU A 146 -0.72 -7.17 12.30
N VAL A 147 0.11 -6.56 11.46
CA VAL A 147 0.51 -7.13 10.16
C VAL A 147 1.77 -7.98 10.23
N GLY A 148 2.33 -8.19 11.43
CA GLY A 148 3.50 -9.06 11.65
C GLY A 148 4.83 -8.47 11.19
N SER A 149 4.89 -7.17 10.93
CA SER A 149 6.14 -6.48 10.63
C SER A 149 6.70 -5.83 11.91
N PRO A 150 7.89 -6.21 12.38
CA PRO A 150 8.52 -5.47 13.47
C PRO A 150 8.79 -4.04 13.00
N VAL A 151 8.19 -3.06 13.67
CA VAL A 151 8.54 -1.66 13.48
C VAL A 151 9.92 -1.49 14.08
N THR A 152 10.93 -1.29 13.25
CA THR A 152 12.25 -0.85 13.70
C THR A 152 12.11 0.56 14.24
N ASP A 153 12.28 0.71 15.54
CA ASP A 153 12.44 2.00 16.19
C ASP A 153 13.67 2.68 15.58
N GLY A 154 13.44 3.75 14.82
CA GLY A 154 14.47 4.62 14.26
C GLY A 154 14.60 5.88 15.10
#